data_27d79af4bb27632427b747546ac73def
#
_entry.id   27d79af4bb27632427b747546ac73def
#
_cell.length_a   1.000
_cell.length_b   1.000
_cell.length_c   1.000
_cell.angle_alpha   90.00
_cell.angle_beta   90.00
_cell.angle_gamma   90.00
#
_symmetry.space_group_name_H-M   'P 1'
#
loop_
_entity.id
_entity.type
_entity.pdbx_description
1 polymer ?
#
loop_
_entity_poly.entity_id
_entity_poly.type
_entity_poly.pdbx_seq_one_letter_code
_entity_poly.pdbx_strand_id
1 'polypeptide(L)'
;MKFEKINIAIVGLGNIGSYFYKTLAKNKENISSKTGKIPIVKYLSAKNIRKKRNFKITKSKWIKNPLMLTKLKDVDVIVELIGGSDGIAKKLVLNALKNKIHVITANKALMAKHGDRLAELAEKNHVNLEY
;
A
#
# COMPACT_ATOMS: atom_id res chain seq x y z
N MET A 1 -3.47 -21.91 -16.65
CA MET A 1 -3.23 -20.44 -16.63
C MET A 1 -2.27 -20.10 -15.49
N LYS A 2 -1.23 -19.34 -15.81
CA LYS A 2 -0.23 -18.94 -14.83
C LYS A 2 -0.59 -17.56 -14.27
N PHE A 3 -0.87 -17.49 -12.97
CA PHE A 3 -1.20 -16.24 -12.30
C PHE A 3 0.08 -15.51 -11.88
N GLU A 4 0.07 -14.18 -12.06
CA GLU A 4 1.14 -13.29 -11.60
C GLU A 4 0.88 -12.85 -10.16
N LYS A 5 1.88 -12.94 -9.31
CA LYS A 5 1.79 -12.47 -7.91
C LYS A 5 2.04 -10.97 -7.84
N ILE A 6 1.19 -10.26 -7.10
CA ILE A 6 1.36 -8.83 -6.82
C ILE A 6 1.58 -8.67 -5.32
N ASN A 7 2.76 -8.21 -4.95
CA ASN A 7 3.15 -8.02 -3.56
C ASN A 7 2.73 -6.63 -3.08
N ILE A 8 1.90 -6.60 -2.05
CA ILE A 8 1.30 -5.40 -1.49
C ILE A 8 1.88 -5.14 -0.11
N ALA A 9 2.19 -3.88 0.16
CA ALA A 9 2.51 -3.39 1.49
C ALA A 9 1.41 -2.43 1.95
N ILE A 10 0.81 -2.69 3.10
CA ILE A 10 -0.21 -1.81 3.69
C ILE A 10 0.43 -1.01 4.80
N VAL A 11 0.30 0.31 4.71
CA VAL A 11 0.80 1.25 5.72
C VAL A 11 -0.38 1.93 6.39
N GLY A 12 -0.59 1.61 7.65
CA GLY A 12 -1.75 2.04 8.44
C GLY A 12 -2.79 0.93 8.58
N LEU A 13 -3.01 0.48 9.81
CA LEU A 13 -4.01 -0.55 10.13
C LEU A 13 -5.03 -0.05 11.14
N GLY A 14 -5.53 1.17 10.91
CA GLY A 14 -6.71 1.67 11.59
C GLY A 14 -7.98 1.01 11.03
N ASN A 15 -9.11 1.68 11.11
CA ASN A 15 -10.39 1.13 10.65
C ASN A 15 -10.37 0.81 9.15
N ILE A 16 -9.88 1.74 8.32
CA ILE A 16 -9.82 1.55 6.87
C ILE A 16 -8.82 0.45 6.51
N GLY A 17 -7.62 0.51 7.07
CA GLY A 17 -6.57 -0.47 6.77
C GLY A 17 -6.93 -1.88 7.20
N SER A 18 -7.55 -2.03 8.36
CA SER A 18 -8.03 -3.32 8.85
C SER A 18 -9.13 -3.89 7.97
N TYR A 19 -10.08 -3.05 7.56
CA TYR A 19 -11.14 -3.46 6.64
C TYR A 19 -10.56 -3.89 5.29
N PHE A 20 -9.65 -3.11 4.75
CA PHE A 20 -8.98 -3.42 3.49
C PHE A 20 -8.24 -4.76 3.55
N TYR A 21 -7.48 -4.99 4.62
CA TYR A 21 -6.75 -6.24 4.82
C TYR A 21 -7.69 -7.45 4.80
N LYS A 22 -8.76 -7.39 5.58
CA LYS A 22 -9.75 -8.48 5.67
C LYS A 22 -10.47 -8.70 4.35
N THR A 23 -10.90 -7.63 3.71
CA THR A 23 -11.65 -7.69 2.44
C THR A 23 -10.79 -8.26 1.33
N LEU A 24 -9.54 -7.87 1.25
CA LEU A 24 -8.59 -8.37 0.26
C LEU A 24 -8.37 -9.88 0.42
N ALA A 25 -8.18 -10.34 1.65
CA ALA A 25 -8.03 -11.75 1.95
C ALA A 25 -9.28 -12.56 1.57
N LYS A 26 -10.46 -12.04 1.89
CA LYS A 26 -11.74 -12.68 1.58
C LYS A 26 -11.99 -12.79 0.07
N ASN A 27 -11.58 -11.79 -0.71
CA ASN A 27 -11.85 -11.71 -2.14
C ASN A 27 -10.67 -12.14 -3.02
N LYS A 28 -9.63 -12.70 -2.44
CA LYS A 28 -8.39 -13.06 -3.15
C LYS A 28 -8.64 -13.95 -4.37
N GLU A 29 -9.45 -14.99 -4.22
CA GLU A 29 -9.74 -15.92 -5.31
C GLU A 29 -10.52 -15.25 -6.44
N ASN A 30 -11.51 -14.44 -6.08
CA ASN A 30 -12.33 -13.71 -7.05
C ASN A 30 -11.48 -12.70 -7.84
N ILE A 31 -10.61 -11.97 -7.17
CA ILE A 31 -9.68 -11.04 -7.81
C ILE A 31 -8.74 -11.80 -8.75
N SER A 32 -8.18 -12.90 -8.28
CA SER A 32 -7.24 -13.70 -9.07
C SER A 32 -7.87 -14.27 -10.33
N SER A 33 -9.10 -14.80 -10.22
CA SER A 33 -9.80 -15.36 -11.38
C SER A 33 -10.20 -14.31 -12.41
N LYS A 34 -10.53 -13.09 -11.97
CA LYS A 34 -10.92 -12.00 -12.87
C LYS A 34 -9.74 -11.27 -13.52
N THR A 35 -8.63 -11.15 -12.83
CA THR A 35 -7.50 -10.31 -13.26
C THR A 35 -6.28 -11.10 -13.71
N GLY A 36 -6.19 -12.38 -13.36
CA GLY A 36 -4.97 -13.17 -13.54
C GLY A 36 -3.85 -12.82 -12.56
N LYS A 37 -4.16 -11.97 -11.57
CA LYS A 37 -3.17 -11.50 -10.59
C LYS A 37 -3.56 -11.92 -9.18
N ILE A 38 -2.60 -12.47 -8.44
CA ILE A 38 -2.80 -12.91 -7.06
C ILE A 38 -2.31 -11.82 -6.12
N PRO A 39 -3.20 -11.12 -5.39
CA PRO A 39 -2.79 -10.13 -4.42
C PRO A 39 -2.24 -10.81 -3.17
N ILE A 40 -1.04 -10.41 -2.76
CA ILE A 40 -0.38 -10.93 -1.57
C ILE A 40 0.00 -9.75 -0.68
N VAL A 41 -0.54 -9.69 0.52
CA VAL A 41 -0.13 -8.70 1.51
C VAL A 41 1.16 -9.21 2.17
N LYS A 42 2.28 -8.79 1.63
CA LYS A 42 3.60 -9.26 2.07
C LYS A 42 4.12 -8.50 3.28
N TYR A 43 3.85 -7.20 3.34
CA TYR A 43 4.34 -6.34 4.41
C TYR A 43 3.22 -5.49 5.01
N LEU A 44 3.36 -5.21 6.29
CA LEU A 44 2.46 -4.33 7.04
C LEU A 44 3.30 -3.36 7.87
N SER A 45 2.82 -2.12 7.98
CA SER A 45 3.40 -1.13 8.87
C SER A 45 2.28 -0.36 9.58
N ALA A 46 2.43 -0.17 10.88
CA ALA A 46 1.49 0.58 11.71
C ALA A 46 2.23 1.14 12.92
N LYS A 47 1.69 2.21 13.50
CA LYS A 47 2.26 2.83 14.70
C LYS A 47 2.31 1.86 15.88
N ASN A 48 1.25 1.07 16.06
CA ASN A 48 1.16 0.13 17.17
C ASN A 48 0.91 -1.28 16.63
N ILE A 49 1.99 -2.01 16.42
CA ILE A 49 1.94 -3.39 15.92
C ILE A 49 1.36 -4.35 16.96
N ARG A 50 1.43 -4.00 18.25
CA ARG A 50 0.91 -4.84 19.35
C ARG A 50 -0.55 -4.57 19.66
N LYS A 51 -1.17 -3.58 19.01
CA LYS A 51 -2.60 -3.31 19.20
C LYS A 51 -3.42 -4.55 18.90
N LYS A 52 -4.31 -4.92 19.85
CA LYS A 52 -5.21 -6.05 19.64
C LYS A 52 -6.18 -5.74 18.50
N ARG A 53 -6.25 -6.65 17.53
CA ARG A 53 -7.14 -6.56 16.39
C ARG A 53 -8.08 -7.76 16.39
N ASN A 54 -9.27 -7.60 15.83
CA ASN A 54 -10.29 -8.66 15.78
C ASN A 54 -10.07 -9.65 14.62
N PHE A 55 -8.86 -9.75 14.11
CA PHE A 55 -8.48 -10.68 13.06
C PHE A 55 -7.02 -11.07 13.21
N LYS A 56 -6.68 -12.23 12.67
CA LYS A 56 -5.31 -12.71 12.69
C LYS A 56 -4.54 -12.22 11.47
N ILE A 57 -3.32 -11.75 11.69
CA ILE A 57 -2.38 -11.44 10.63
C ILE A 57 -1.45 -12.63 10.50
N THR A 58 -1.53 -13.31 9.35
CA THR A 58 -0.71 -14.48 9.04
C THR A 58 0.12 -14.20 7.80
N LYS A 59 1.32 -14.73 7.71
CA LYS A 59 2.18 -14.65 6.52
C LYS A 59 2.66 -13.25 6.11
N SER A 60 2.17 -12.17 6.72
CA SER A 60 2.66 -10.82 6.45
C SER A 60 3.75 -10.44 7.43
N LYS A 61 4.78 -9.76 6.94
CA LYS A 61 5.90 -9.30 7.75
C LYS A 61 5.69 -7.86 8.20
N TRP A 62 5.91 -7.59 9.47
CA TRP A 62 5.85 -6.25 10.03
C TRP A 62 7.11 -5.47 9.73
N ILE A 63 6.95 -4.24 9.27
CA ILE A 63 8.03 -3.27 9.05
C ILE A 63 7.77 -2.06 9.92
N LYS A 64 8.69 -1.76 10.82
CA LYS A 64 8.53 -0.67 11.79
C LYS A 64 8.55 0.70 11.13
N ASN A 65 9.52 0.94 10.25
CA ASN A 65 9.62 2.21 9.52
C ASN A 65 9.07 2.02 8.10
N PRO A 66 7.88 2.62 7.79
CA PRO A 66 7.26 2.41 6.48
C PRO A 66 8.12 2.91 5.32
N LEU A 67 9.01 3.87 5.53
CA LEU A 67 9.90 4.36 4.48
C LEU A 67 10.86 3.29 3.96
N MET A 68 11.16 2.28 4.79
CA MET A 68 11.99 1.15 4.36
C MET A 68 11.33 0.31 3.27
N LEU A 69 10.00 0.31 3.21
CA LEU A 69 9.26 -0.41 2.18
C LEU A 69 9.59 0.06 0.77
N THR A 70 9.92 1.34 0.61
CA THR A 70 10.24 1.93 -0.70
C THR A 70 11.60 1.48 -1.24
N LYS A 71 12.41 0.86 -0.42
CA LYS A 71 13.74 0.34 -0.79
C LYS A 71 13.73 -1.16 -1.10
N LEU A 72 12.61 -1.83 -0.87
CA LEU A 72 12.50 -3.26 -1.10
C LEU A 72 12.14 -3.54 -2.57
N LYS A 73 12.83 -4.51 -3.16
CA LYS A 73 12.63 -4.87 -4.57
C LYS A 73 11.39 -5.73 -4.80
N ASP A 74 10.85 -6.30 -3.75
CA ASP A 74 9.71 -7.22 -3.80
C ASP A 74 8.40 -6.59 -3.33
N VAL A 75 8.28 -5.27 -3.42
CA VAL A 75 7.06 -4.52 -3.18
C VAL A 75 6.57 -3.93 -4.51
N ASP A 76 5.41 -4.37 -4.96
CA ASP A 76 4.81 -3.87 -6.21
C ASP A 76 3.89 -2.68 -5.96
N VAL A 77 3.14 -2.72 -4.87
CA VAL A 77 2.14 -1.69 -4.53
C VAL A 77 2.23 -1.34 -3.06
N ILE A 78 2.25 -0.05 -2.77
CA ILE A 78 2.08 0.46 -1.40
C ILE A 78 0.69 1.06 -1.28
N VAL A 79 -0.05 0.63 -0.26
CA VAL A 79 -1.35 1.18 0.10
C VAL A 79 -1.16 2.06 1.32
N GLU A 80 -1.28 3.38 1.15
CA GLU A 80 -1.07 4.39 2.19
C GLU A 80 -2.39 4.77 2.84
N LEU A 81 -2.55 4.44 4.12
CA LEU A 81 -3.78 4.65 4.88
C LEU A 81 -3.52 5.33 6.23
N ILE A 82 -2.42 6.08 6.34
CA ILE A 82 -2.04 6.77 7.58
C ILE A 82 -2.54 8.20 7.67
N GLY A 83 -2.78 8.87 6.54
CA GLY A 83 -3.30 10.23 6.52
C GLY A 83 -2.23 11.32 6.70
N GLY A 84 -2.69 12.58 6.66
CA GLY A 84 -1.83 13.76 6.76
C GLY A 84 -1.28 14.24 5.41
N SER A 85 -1.26 15.56 5.20
CA SER A 85 -0.82 16.14 3.92
C SER A 85 0.69 16.28 3.80
N ASP A 86 1.38 16.24 4.93
CA ASP A 86 2.83 16.39 5.01
C ASP A 86 3.38 15.34 5.96
N GLY A 87 4.68 15.32 6.15
CA GLY A 87 5.30 14.33 7.02
C GLY A 87 5.50 12.98 6.36
N ILE A 88 5.26 11.90 7.13
CA ILE A 88 5.64 10.56 6.69
C ILE A 88 4.84 10.05 5.49
N ALA A 89 3.55 10.37 5.42
CA ALA A 89 2.71 9.95 4.29
C ALA A 89 3.23 10.54 2.98
N LYS A 90 3.57 11.83 2.98
CA LYS A 90 4.13 12.50 1.81
C LYS A 90 5.46 11.87 1.39
N LYS A 91 6.37 11.67 2.35
CA LYS A 91 7.68 11.05 2.08
C LYS A 91 7.52 9.64 1.53
N LEU A 92 6.63 8.87 2.11
CA LEU A 92 6.36 7.50 1.68
C LEU A 92 5.90 7.45 0.22
N VAL A 93 4.89 8.25 -0.12
CA VAL A 93 4.34 8.28 -1.48
C VAL A 93 5.38 8.79 -2.47
N LEU A 94 6.07 9.89 -2.16
CA LEU A 94 7.15 10.40 -3.02
C LEU A 94 8.22 9.34 -3.29
N ASN A 95 8.72 8.70 -2.23
CA ASN A 95 9.78 7.71 -2.36
C ASN A 95 9.31 6.47 -3.12
N ALA A 96 8.07 6.04 -2.89
CA ALA A 96 7.48 4.91 -3.62
C ALA A 96 7.43 5.19 -5.12
N LEU A 97 6.90 6.35 -5.52
CA LEU A 97 6.79 6.72 -6.93
C LEU A 97 8.17 6.88 -7.59
N LYS A 98 9.12 7.47 -6.89
CA LYS A 98 10.51 7.58 -7.38
C LYS A 98 11.16 6.22 -7.60
N ASN A 99 10.82 5.24 -6.77
CA ASN A 99 11.37 3.88 -6.86
C ASN A 99 10.49 2.95 -7.70
N LYS A 100 9.59 3.51 -8.50
CA LYS A 100 8.74 2.80 -9.45
C LYS A 100 7.82 1.76 -8.77
N ILE A 101 7.33 2.12 -7.60
CA ILE A 101 6.33 1.34 -6.86
C ILE A 101 4.97 2.00 -7.07
N HIS A 102 3.96 1.21 -7.42
CA HIS A 102 2.58 1.71 -7.52
C HIS A 102 2.06 2.12 -6.16
N VAL A 103 1.21 3.14 -6.13
CA VAL A 103 0.64 3.67 -4.88
C VAL A 103 -0.86 3.74 -4.98
N ILE A 104 -1.53 3.26 -3.92
CA ILE A 104 -2.95 3.49 -3.66
C ILE A 104 -3.00 4.28 -2.35
N THR A 105 -3.69 5.41 -2.35
CA THR A 105 -3.82 6.22 -1.14
C THR A 105 -5.26 6.64 -0.90
N ALA A 106 -5.69 6.61 0.35
CA ALA A 106 -6.96 7.17 0.79
C ALA A 106 -6.79 8.58 1.37
N ASN A 107 -5.63 9.19 1.20
CA ASN A 107 -5.24 10.43 1.84
C ASN A 107 -5.66 11.64 1.02
N LYS A 108 -6.89 12.09 1.23
CA LYS A 108 -7.47 13.24 0.51
C LYS A 108 -6.69 14.53 0.76
N ALA A 109 -6.20 14.75 1.97
CA ALA A 109 -5.41 15.94 2.32
C ALA A 109 -4.10 15.99 1.54
N LEU A 110 -3.42 14.84 1.39
CA LEU A 110 -2.21 14.74 0.60
C LEU A 110 -2.47 15.05 -0.87
N MET A 111 -3.53 14.48 -1.44
CA MET A 111 -3.86 14.68 -2.84
C MET A 111 -4.35 16.10 -3.13
N ALA A 112 -5.08 16.71 -2.20
CA ALA A 112 -5.51 18.09 -2.34
C ALA A 112 -4.32 19.06 -2.38
N LYS A 113 -3.31 18.82 -1.57
CA LYS A 113 -2.14 19.71 -1.45
C LYS A 113 -1.04 19.41 -2.46
N HIS A 114 -0.79 18.15 -2.76
CA HIS A 114 0.36 17.71 -3.55
C HIS A 114 -0.01 16.84 -4.76
N GLY A 115 -1.29 16.66 -5.05
CA GLY A 115 -1.76 15.70 -6.05
C GLY A 115 -1.16 15.90 -7.44
N ASP A 116 -1.09 17.14 -7.92
CA ASP A 116 -0.56 17.44 -9.25
C ASP A 116 0.90 16.98 -9.38
N ARG A 117 1.73 17.34 -8.40
CA ARG A 117 3.14 16.93 -8.38
C ARG A 117 3.30 15.42 -8.28
N LEU A 118 2.49 14.77 -7.46
CA LEU A 118 2.55 13.32 -7.29
C LEU A 118 2.10 12.60 -8.57
N ALA A 119 1.05 13.10 -9.23
CA ALA A 119 0.57 12.56 -10.49
C ALA A 119 1.64 12.69 -11.60
N GLU A 120 2.30 13.83 -11.71
CA GLU A 120 3.39 14.03 -12.66
C GLU A 120 4.54 13.06 -12.41
N LEU A 121 4.89 12.85 -11.15
CA LEU A 121 5.96 11.92 -10.77
C LEU A 121 5.59 10.48 -11.11
N ALA A 122 4.35 10.09 -10.87
CA ALA A 122 3.85 8.75 -11.21
C ALA A 122 3.92 8.52 -12.73
N GLU A 123 3.45 9.48 -13.50
CA GLU A 123 3.48 9.43 -14.96
C GLU A 123 4.91 9.33 -15.49
N LYS A 124 5.81 10.16 -14.99
CA LYS A 124 7.23 10.14 -15.36
C LYS A 124 7.89 8.79 -15.10
N ASN A 125 7.51 8.11 -14.02
CA ASN A 125 8.09 6.82 -13.65
C ASN A 125 7.27 5.62 -14.11
N HIS A 126 6.21 5.84 -14.90
CA HIS A 126 5.35 4.78 -15.46
C HIS A 126 4.73 3.89 -14.39
N VAL A 127 4.32 4.47 -13.27
CA VAL A 127 3.60 3.77 -12.21
C VAL A 127 2.23 4.40 -12.00
N ASN A 128 1.33 3.63 -11.40
CA ASN A 128 -0.02 4.09 -11.09
C ASN A 128 -0.08 4.75 -9.74
N LEU A 129 -0.85 5.83 -9.66
CA LEU A 129 -1.22 6.49 -8.42
C LEU A 129 -2.73 6.56 -8.39
N GLU A 130 -3.35 5.79 -7.50
CA GLU A 130 -4.81 5.72 -7.36
C GLU A 130 -5.24 6.32 -6.02
N TYR A 131 -6.39 7.05 -6.03
CA TYR A 131 -6.90 7.71 -4.83
C TYR A 131 -8.42 7.93 -4.90
#